data_edc621fe62175f78e2e2130a28e3b93f
#
_entry.id   edc621fe62175f78e2e2130a28e3b93f
#
_cell.length_a   1.000
_cell.length_b   1.000
_cell.length_c   1.000
_cell.angle_alpha   90.00
_cell.angle_beta   90.00
_cell.angle_gamma   90.00
#
_symmetry.space_group_name_H-M   'P 1'
#
loop_
_entity.id
_entity.type
_entity.pdbx_description
1 polymer ?
#
loop_
_entity_poly.entity_id
_entity_poly.type
_entity_poly.pdbx_seq_one_letter_code
_entity_poly.pdbx_strand_id
1 'polypeptide(L)'
;MNPTTTLYERLGRREGITRITADLMKNHLANPLVNVRYINSEDLARVERRAVEFFCAGTGGPEAYTGKDMVATHKGMNISEQEFMSVIDDAMDALQKNCIDDATRNEVLAVLWSMRREVLRV
;
A
#
# COMPACT_ATOMS: atom_id res chain seq x y z
N MET A 1 10.50 20.69 13.56
CA MET A 1 10.41 19.58 12.60
C MET A 1 11.78 19.32 11.99
N ASN A 2 12.18 18.07 11.93
CA ASN A 2 13.43 17.69 11.29
C ASN A 2 13.21 17.60 9.78
N PRO A 3 13.83 18.50 8.96
CA PRO A 3 13.59 18.47 7.51
C PRO A 3 14.17 17.25 6.81
N THR A 4 15.01 16.46 7.50
CA THR A 4 15.60 15.24 6.95
C THR A 4 14.76 13.99 7.23
N THR A 5 13.66 14.13 7.98
CA THR A 5 12.79 12.99 8.31
C THR A 5 12.05 12.51 7.05
N THR A 6 12.30 11.28 6.66
CA THR A 6 11.65 10.68 5.48
C THR A 6 10.23 10.23 5.84
N LEU A 7 9.41 10.02 4.83
CA LEU A 7 8.10 9.42 5.01
C LEU A 7 8.23 8.04 5.66
N TYR A 8 9.24 7.27 5.25
CA TYR A 8 9.57 5.97 5.84
C TYR A 8 9.72 6.05 7.36
N GLU A 9 10.50 7.03 7.85
CA GLU A 9 10.72 7.20 9.28
C GLU A 9 9.44 7.59 10.03
N ARG A 10 8.64 8.47 9.43
CA ARG A 10 7.37 8.91 10.02
C ARG A 10 6.31 7.81 10.06
N LEU A 11 6.42 6.82 9.17
CA LEU A 11 5.55 5.64 9.19
C LEU A 11 6.00 4.59 10.20
N GLY A 12 7.12 4.80 10.88
CA GLY A 12 7.62 3.88 11.89
C GLY A 12 8.64 2.88 11.36
N ARG A 13 9.25 3.18 10.22
CA ARG A 13 10.24 2.34 9.56
C ARG A 13 9.63 0.98 9.19
N ARG A 14 10.48 -0.03 8.95
CA ARG A 14 10.00 -1.35 8.54
C ARG A 14 8.99 -1.94 9.52
N GLU A 15 9.22 -1.78 10.81
CA GLU A 15 8.30 -2.32 11.83
C GLU A 15 6.93 -1.68 11.77
N GLY A 16 6.86 -0.34 11.66
CA GLY A 16 5.60 0.38 11.52
C GLY A 16 4.91 0.06 10.22
N ILE A 17 5.64 0.03 9.12
CA ILE A 17 5.09 -0.30 7.80
C ILE A 17 4.58 -1.75 7.78
N THR A 18 5.25 -2.67 8.47
CA THR A 18 4.79 -4.05 8.57
C THR A 18 3.41 -4.12 9.26
N ARG A 19 3.23 -3.38 10.36
CA ARG A 19 1.94 -3.33 11.06
C ARG A 19 0.85 -2.69 10.20
N ILE A 20 1.16 -1.60 9.53
CA ILE A 20 0.23 -0.91 8.63
C ILE A 20 -0.20 -1.85 7.50
N THR A 21 0.76 -2.54 6.89
CA THR A 21 0.49 -3.47 5.80
C THR A 21 -0.36 -4.66 6.25
N ALA A 22 -0.12 -5.18 7.46
CA ALA A 22 -0.96 -6.24 8.01
C ALA A 22 -2.41 -5.81 8.17
N ASP A 23 -2.64 -4.59 8.66
CA ASP A 23 -4.00 -4.03 8.78
C ASP A 23 -4.62 -3.75 7.42
N LEU A 24 -3.81 -3.29 6.46
CA LEU A 24 -4.24 -3.08 5.09
C LEU A 24 -4.74 -4.40 4.47
N MET A 25 -3.99 -5.47 4.64
CA MET A 25 -4.40 -6.79 4.11
C MET A 25 -5.67 -7.30 4.76
N LYS A 26 -5.85 -7.08 6.07
CA LYS A 26 -7.10 -7.42 6.75
C LYS A 26 -8.27 -6.64 6.15
N ASN A 27 -8.08 -5.36 5.90
CA ASN A 27 -9.10 -4.52 5.28
C ASN A 27 -9.46 -5.03 3.88
N HIS A 28 -8.46 -5.35 3.07
CA HIS A 28 -8.68 -5.87 1.72
C HIS A 28 -9.46 -7.18 1.72
N LEU A 29 -9.11 -8.10 2.61
CA LEU A 29 -9.79 -9.39 2.71
C LEU A 29 -11.23 -9.26 3.20
N ALA A 30 -11.54 -8.22 3.96
CA ALA A 30 -12.89 -7.93 4.44
C ALA A 30 -13.69 -7.05 3.47
N ASN A 31 -13.05 -6.50 2.44
CA ASN A 31 -13.68 -5.55 1.50
C ASN A 31 -14.15 -6.29 0.25
N PRO A 32 -15.47 -6.43 0.04
CA PRO A 32 -16.00 -7.20 -1.10
C PRO A 32 -15.63 -6.64 -2.47
N LEU A 33 -15.27 -5.35 -2.57
CA LEU A 33 -14.82 -4.76 -3.84
C LEU A 33 -13.38 -5.13 -4.17
N VAL A 34 -12.60 -5.57 -3.18
CA VAL A 34 -11.16 -5.83 -3.30
C VAL A 34 -10.82 -7.30 -3.09
N ASN A 35 -11.54 -7.99 -2.19
CA ASN A 35 -11.14 -9.31 -1.73
C ASN A 35 -11.10 -10.37 -2.83
N VAL A 36 -11.86 -10.18 -3.90
CA VAL A 36 -11.87 -11.11 -5.06
C VAL A 36 -10.48 -11.24 -5.69
N ARG A 37 -9.60 -10.25 -5.50
CA ARG A 37 -8.23 -10.28 -6.00
C ARG A 37 -7.32 -11.18 -5.16
N TYR A 38 -7.73 -11.51 -3.94
CA TYR A 38 -6.88 -12.17 -2.93
C TYR A 38 -7.40 -13.51 -2.44
N ILE A 39 -8.73 -13.76 -2.48
CA ILE A 39 -9.33 -14.95 -1.87
C ILE A 39 -8.83 -16.26 -2.49
N ASN A 40 -8.36 -16.23 -3.73
CA ASN A 40 -7.81 -17.40 -4.42
C ASN A 40 -6.28 -17.35 -4.49
N SER A 41 -5.65 -16.43 -3.78
CA SER A 41 -4.19 -16.34 -3.77
C SER A 41 -3.60 -17.53 -2.99
N GLU A 42 -2.63 -18.20 -3.60
CA GLU A 42 -1.98 -19.35 -2.97
C GLU A 42 -1.00 -18.95 -1.87
N ASP A 43 -0.51 -17.70 -1.92
CA ASP A 43 0.54 -17.24 -1.00
C ASP A 43 0.31 -15.78 -0.59
N LEU A 44 -0.65 -15.56 0.29
CA LEU A 44 -0.93 -14.22 0.84
C LEU A 44 0.24 -13.67 1.64
N ALA A 45 1.00 -14.53 2.31
CA ALA A 45 2.18 -14.08 3.07
C ALA A 45 3.22 -13.47 2.15
N ARG A 46 3.41 -14.04 0.96
CA ARG A 46 4.33 -13.49 -0.04
C ARG A 46 3.83 -12.14 -0.56
N VAL A 47 2.54 -12.02 -0.85
CA VAL A 47 1.93 -10.76 -1.30
C VAL A 47 2.16 -9.68 -0.24
N GLU A 48 1.94 -9.99 1.03
CA GLU A 48 2.14 -9.05 2.12
C GLU A 48 3.61 -8.65 2.24
N ARG A 49 4.56 -9.59 2.14
CA ARG A 49 5.99 -9.27 2.17
C ARG A 49 6.38 -8.32 1.04
N ARG A 50 5.89 -8.57 -0.17
CA ARG A 50 6.17 -7.68 -1.32
C ARG A 50 5.61 -6.30 -1.09
N ALA A 51 4.41 -6.20 -0.50
CA ALA A 51 3.82 -4.91 -0.17
C ALA A 51 4.65 -4.15 0.88
N VAL A 52 5.17 -4.84 1.90
CA VAL A 52 6.05 -4.21 2.89
C VAL A 52 7.31 -3.66 2.20
N GLU A 53 7.97 -4.45 1.35
CA GLU A 53 9.16 -4.01 0.61
C GLU A 53 8.84 -2.79 -0.26
N PHE A 54 7.71 -2.84 -0.95
CA PHE A 54 7.28 -1.76 -1.83
C PHE A 54 7.07 -0.46 -1.07
N PHE A 55 6.36 -0.51 0.04
CA PHE A 55 6.11 0.67 0.87
C PHE A 55 7.40 1.17 1.52
N CYS A 56 8.28 0.29 1.98
CA CYS A 56 9.56 0.70 2.54
C CYS A 56 10.41 1.43 1.49
N ALA A 57 10.60 0.82 0.33
CA ALA A 57 11.39 1.41 -0.75
C ALA A 57 10.76 2.71 -1.28
N GLY A 58 9.45 2.72 -1.46
CA GLY A 58 8.71 3.85 -2.02
C GLY A 58 8.62 5.06 -1.11
N THR A 59 8.90 4.90 0.18
CA THR A 59 8.82 5.98 1.18
C THR A 59 10.18 6.45 1.67
N GLY A 60 11.26 5.99 1.04
CA GLY A 60 12.62 6.43 1.34
C GLY A 60 13.40 5.53 2.27
N GLY A 61 12.95 4.29 2.49
CA GLY A 61 13.67 3.32 3.30
C GLY A 61 14.82 2.68 2.56
N PRO A 62 15.70 1.98 3.30
CA PRO A 62 16.87 1.30 2.70
C PRO A 62 16.53 -0.03 2.04
N GLU A 63 15.34 -0.55 2.24
CA GLU A 63 14.93 -1.86 1.70
C GLU A 63 14.82 -1.79 0.18
N ALA A 64 15.25 -2.87 -0.48
CA ALA A 64 15.10 -3.02 -1.91
C ALA A 64 13.76 -3.68 -2.23
N TYR A 65 13.05 -3.15 -3.23
CA TYR A 65 11.86 -3.82 -3.73
C TYR A 65 12.26 -4.86 -4.78
N THR A 66 11.94 -6.12 -4.53
CA THR A 66 12.31 -7.23 -5.42
C THR A 66 11.13 -7.75 -6.24
N GLY A 67 9.96 -7.13 -6.12
CA GLY A 67 8.77 -7.53 -6.87
C GLY A 67 8.69 -6.91 -8.26
N LYS A 68 7.56 -7.12 -8.92
CA LYS A 68 7.27 -6.54 -10.24
C LYS A 68 6.93 -5.06 -10.11
N ASP A 69 7.16 -4.27 -11.17
CA ASP A 69 6.71 -2.87 -11.20
C ASP A 69 5.18 -2.79 -11.18
N MET A 70 4.63 -1.58 -11.00
CA MET A 70 3.19 -1.38 -10.86
C MET A 70 2.42 -1.80 -12.11
N VAL A 71 2.92 -1.49 -13.29
CA VAL A 71 2.26 -1.88 -14.54
C VAL A 71 2.24 -3.41 -14.68
N ALA A 72 3.39 -4.06 -14.48
CA ALA A 72 3.48 -5.53 -14.59
C ALA A 72 2.60 -6.24 -13.56
N THR A 73 2.53 -5.70 -12.33
CA THR A 73 1.72 -6.27 -11.26
C THR A 73 0.23 -6.22 -11.58
N HIS A 74 -0.24 -5.13 -12.19
CA HIS A 74 -1.66 -4.88 -12.41
C HIS A 74 -2.14 -5.17 -13.83
N LYS A 75 -1.21 -5.46 -14.75
CA LYS A 75 -1.55 -5.74 -16.14
C LYS A 75 -2.54 -6.90 -16.24
N GLY A 76 -3.61 -6.70 -16.99
CA GLY A 76 -4.64 -7.70 -17.17
C GLY A 76 -5.71 -7.72 -16.08
N MET A 77 -5.54 -6.96 -14.99
CA MET A 77 -6.53 -6.93 -13.90
C MET A 77 -7.69 -5.99 -14.21
N ASN A 78 -7.50 -5.04 -15.11
CA ASN A 78 -8.52 -4.06 -15.49
C ASN A 78 -9.15 -3.38 -14.26
N ILE A 79 -8.31 -2.88 -13.36
CA ILE A 79 -8.77 -2.25 -12.12
C ILE A 79 -9.63 -1.03 -12.43
N SER A 80 -10.84 -0.97 -11.87
CA SER A 80 -11.74 0.17 -12.04
C SER A 80 -11.36 1.31 -11.10
N GLU A 81 -11.85 2.52 -11.40
CA GLU A 81 -11.67 3.66 -10.51
C GLU A 81 -12.30 3.41 -9.15
N GLN A 82 -13.47 2.77 -9.11
CA GLN A 82 -14.14 2.43 -7.87
C GLN A 82 -13.31 1.46 -7.03
N GLU A 83 -12.73 0.45 -7.65
CA GLU A 83 -11.87 -0.51 -6.97
C GLU A 83 -10.62 0.18 -6.44
N PHE A 84 -10.01 1.04 -7.24
CA PHE A 84 -8.83 1.81 -6.84
C PHE A 84 -9.13 2.69 -5.63
N MET A 85 -10.24 3.42 -5.64
CA MET A 85 -10.64 4.25 -4.50
C MET A 85 -10.91 3.41 -3.25
N SER A 86 -11.49 2.23 -3.43
CA SER A 86 -11.74 1.31 -2.32
C SER A 86 -10.43 0.81 -1.68
N VAL A 87 -9.41 0.56 -2.49
CA VAL A 87 -8.05 0.21 -2.01
C VAL A 87 -7.45 1.37 -1.22
N ILE A 88 -7.61 2.60 -1.72
CA ILE A 88 -7.13 3.80 -1.02
C ILE A 88 -7.83 3.95 0.34
N ASP A 89 -9.14 3.76 0.39
CA ASP A 89 -9.89 3.83 1.65
C ASP A 89 -9.35 2.81 2.66
N ASP A 90 -9.08 1.60 2.22
CA ASP A 90 -8.49 0.56 3.08
C ASP A 90 -7.13 0.98 3.61
N ALA A 91 -6.31 1.62 2.77
CA ALA A 91 -4.98 2.10 3.16
C ALA A 91 -5.08 3.24 4.18
N MET A 92 -5.98 4.20 3.96
CA MET A 92 -6.15 5.33 4.88
C MET A 92 -6.65 4.86 6.25
N ASP A 93 -7.54 3.88 6.27
CA ASP A 93 -8.01 3.28 7.52
C ASP A 93 -6.89 2.57 8.27
N ALA A 94 -6.05 1.81 7.57
CA ALA A 94 -4.90 1.13 8.17
C ALA A 94 -3.92 2.12 8.79
N LEU A 95 -3.66 3.24 8.12
CA LEU A 95 -2.80 4.30 8.64
C LEU A 95 -3.39 4.90 9.91
N GLN A 96 -4.69 5.18 9.92
CA GLN A 96 -5.37 5.75 11.08
C GLN A 96 -5.33 4.79 12.28
N LYS A 97 -5.55 3.51 12.05
CA LYS A 97 -5.47 2.47 13.10
C LYS A 97 -4.08 2.40 13.73
N ASN A 98 -3.05 2.74 12.98
CA ASN A 98 -1.67 2.74 13.46
C ASN A 98 -1.22 4.13 13.95
N CYS A 99 -2.18 5.03 14.21
CA CYS A 99 -1.95 6.35 14.81
C CYS A 99 -1.03 7.26 13.99
N ILE A 100 -1.04 7.10 12.66
CA ILE A 100 -0.27 7.95 11.76
C ILE A 100 -0.97 9.30 11.68
N ASP A 101 -0.22 10.39 11.83
CA ASP A 101 -0.75 11.75 11.82
C ASP A 101 -1.31 12.16 10.44
N ASP A 102 -2.18 13.19 10.45
CA ASP A 102 -2.87 13.65 9.25
C ASP A 102 -1.92 14.04 8.12
N ALA A 103 -0.86 14.79 8.44
CA ALA A 103 0.09 15.25 7.43
C ALA A 103 0.79 14.08 6.75
N THR A 104 1.20 13.09 7.53
CA THR A 104 1.86 11.88 7.01
C THR A 104 0.88 11.04 6.19
N ARG A 105 -0.36 10.88 6.65
CA ARG A 105 -1.40 10.17 5.89
C ARG A 105 -1.66 10.84 4.55
N ASN A 106 -1.71 12.17 4.51
CA ASN A 106 -1.92 12.92 3.27
C ASN A 106 -0.77 12.73 2.29
N GLU A 107 0.47 12.62 2.76
CA GLU A 107 1.60 12.32 1.90
C GLU A 107 1.50 10.92 1.30
N VAL A 108 1.08 9.93 2.09
CA VAL A 108 0.87 8.57 1.59
C VAL A 108 -0.23 8.57 0.52
N LEU A 109 -1.33 9.29 0.77
CA LEU A 109 -2.42 9.42 -0.18
C LEU A 109 -1.90 9.99 -1.51
N ALA A 110 -1.07 11.03 -1.47
CA ALA A 110 -0.52 11.63 -2.68
C ALA A 110 0.35 10.64 -3.46
N VAL A 111 1.15 9.84 -2.77
CA VAL A 111 1.99 8.81 -3.40
C VAL A 111 1.10 7.76 -4.09
N LEU A 112 0.11 7.23 -3.39
CA LEU A 112 -0.81 6.24 -3.96
C LEU A 112 -1.57 6.79 -5.16
N TRP A 113 -2.05 8.02 -5.06
CA TRP A 113 -2.77 8.67 -6.15
C TRP A 113 -1.89 8.88 -7.37
N SER A 114 -0.59 9.17 -7.17
CA SER A 114 0.35 9.38 -8.27
C SER A 114 0.56 8.12 -9.11
N MET A 115 0.26 6.95 -8.56
CA MET A 115 0.44 5.67 -9.26
C MET A 115 -0.79 5.21 -10.04
N ARG A 116 -1.89 5.97 -10.03
CA ARG A 116 -3.16 5.52 -10.62
C ARG A 116 -3.07 5.16 -12.11
N ARG A 117 -2.23 5.85 -12.86
CA ARG A 117 -2.06 5.57 -14.30
C ARG A 117 -1.38 4.22 -14.57
N GLU A 118 -0.60 3.74 -13.61
CA GLU A 118 0.09 2.46 -13.71
C GLU A 118 -0.78 1.29 -13.27
N VAL A 119 -1.92 1.58 -12.64
CA VAL A 119 -2.82 0.60 -12.03
C VAL A 119 -4.16 0.53 -12.75
N LEU A 120 -4.77 1.69 -13.05
CA LEU A 120 -6.11 1.75 -13.64
C LEU A 120 -6.12 1.26 -15.08
N ARG A 121 -6.96 0.26 -15.35
CA ARG A 121 -7.28 -0.18 -16.72
C ARG A 121 -6.06 -0.63 -17.53
N VAL A 122 -5.03 -1.13 -16.88
CA VAL A 122 -3.84 -1.63 -17.59
C VAL A 122 -3.95 -3.12 -17.93
#